data_d15b0ca7b9f0e25ec5f8ffc5a9fc2a6c
#
_entry.id   d15b0ca7b9f0e25ec5f8ffc5a9fc2a6c
#
_cell.length_a   1.000
_cell.length_b   1.000
_cell.length_c   1.000
_cell.angle_alpha   90.00
_cell.angle_beta   90.00
_cell.angle_gamma   90.00
#
_symmetry.space_group_name_H-M   'P 1'
#
loop_
_entity.id
_entity.type
_entity.pdbx_description
1 polymer ?
#
loop_
_entity_poly.entity_id
_entity_poly.type
_entity_poly.pdbx_seq_one_letter_code
_entity_poly.pdbx_strand_id
1 'polypeptide(L)'
;QQYQIFAKQPELRRVHASVGWIREAFDSCASTTLNPAWMGAIAAPVLAFLPGDENIVDPAASRRMLAALPDCHIIGFADARHELLSELQEVKTRMFDELDQFLKLDHKTDFTSALEGD
;
A
#
# COMPACT_ATOMS: atom_id res chain seq x y z
N GLN A 1 -15.65 15.04 -1.14
CA GLN A 1 -15.29 15.48 0.24
C GLN A 1 -14.01 16.33 0.28
N GLN A 2 -12.91 15.93 -0.37
CA GLN A 2 -11.64 16.69 -0.39
C GLN A 2 -11.79 18.12 -0.91
N TYR A 3 -12.54 18.32 -1.99
CA TYR A 3 -12.78 19.66 -2.56
C TYR A 3 -13.45 20.62 -1.59
N GLN A 4 -14.32 20.12 -0.72
CA GLN A 4 -15.01 20.95 0.29
C GLN A 4 -14.07 21.38 1.42
N ILE A 5 -13.09 20.56 1.77
CA ILE A 5 -12.07 20.89 2.77
C ILE A 5 -11.17 22.01 2.24
N PHE A 6 -10.65 21.87 1.01
CA PHE A 6 -9.81 22.88 0.37
C PHE A 6 -10.53 24.21 0.08
N ALA A 7 -11.86 24.16 -0.12
CA ALA A 7 -12.66 25.38 -0.25
C ALA A 7 -12.80 26.15 1.06
N LYS A 8 -12.79 25.44 2.21
CA LYS A 8 -12.90 26.04 3.55
C LYS A 8 -11.54 26.42 4.14
N GLN A 9 -10.47 25.77 3.71
CA GLN A 9 -9.09 25.95 4.20
C GLN A 9 -8.12 25.96 3.02
N PRO A 10 -8.07 27.06 2.24
CA PRO A 10 -7.25 27.16 1.03
C PRO A 10 -5.75 27.00 1.31
N GLU A 11 -5.30 27.30 2.52
CA GLU A 11 -3.91 27.13 2.95
C GLU A 11 -3.44 25.68 2.97
N LEU A 12 -4.35 24.73 3.04
CA LEU A 12 -4.02 23.30 2.95
C LEU A 12 -3.78 22.84 1.51
N ARG A 13 -4.16 23.67 0.53
CA ARG A 13 -4.01 23.34 -0.88
C ARG A 13 -2.57 23.56 -1.32
N ARG A 14 -1.80 22.51 -1.46
CA ARG A 14 -0.50 22.57 -2.13
C ARG A 14 -0.68 22.41 -3.63
N VAL A 15 -0.17 23.36 -4.39
CA VAL A 15 -0.36 23.41 -5.85
C VAL A 15 0.81 22.77 -6.60
N HIS A 16 2.01 22.72 -5.98
CA HIS A 16 3.22 22.23 -6.63
C HIS A 16 4.10 21.44 -5.64
N ALA A 17 4.71 20.37 -6.15
CA ALA A 17 5.84 19.74 -5.48
C ALA A 17 7.11 20.57 -5.75
N SER A 18 7.94 20.80 -4.73
CA SER A 18 9.23 21.43 -4.92
C SER A 18 10.21 20.48 -5.60
N VAL A 19 11.19 21.03 -6.33
CA VAL A 19 12.27 20.22 -6.93
C VAL A 19 13.02 19.40 -5.87
N GLY A 20 13.24 19.99 -4.69
CA GLY A 20 13.82 19.26 -3.56
C GLY A 20 12.98 18.07 -3.12
N TRP A 21 11.67 18.22 -2.99
CA TRP A 21 10.77 17.12 -2.66
C TRP A 21 10.82 15.99 -3.70
N ILE A 22 10.80 16.36 -4.99
CA ILE A 22 10.87 15.37 -6.10
C ILE A 22 12.18 14.59 -6.00
N ARG A 23 13.31 15.27 -5.83
CA ARG A 23 14.62 14.63 -5.69
C ARG A 23 14.64 13.63 -4.53
N GLU A 24 14.25 14.08 -3.33
CA GLU A 24 14.24 13.22 -2.14
C GLU A 24 13.29 12.01 -2.31
N ALA A 25 12.15 12.19 -3.01
CA ALA A 25 11.26 11.09 -3.32
C ALA A 25 11.94 10.04 -4.22
N PHE A 26 12.64 10.45 -5.27
CA PHE A 26 13.39 9.54 -6.15
C PHE A 26 14.53 8.84 -5.40
N ASP A 27 15.30 9.57 -4.60
CA ASP A 27 16.42 9.02 -3.83
C ASP A 27 15.91 8.00 -2.79
N SER A 28 14.79 8.30 -2.14
CA SER A 28 14.12 7.38 -1.21
C SER A 28 13.65 6.11 -1.94
N CYS A 29 12.97 6.22 -3.07
CA CYS A 29 12.53 5.07 -3.84
C CYS A 29 13.72 4.20 -4.30
N ALA A 30 14.81 4.83 -4.77
CA ALA A 30 16.00 4.12 -5.23
C ALA A 30 16.68 3.33 -4.11
N SER A 31 16.72 3.87 -2.89
CA SER A 31 17.36 3.23 -1.74
C SER A 31 16.49 2.18 -1.05
N THR A 32 15.17 2.22 -1.22
CA THR A 32 14.21 1.36 -0.53
C THR A 32 13.43 0.47 -1.52
N THR A 33 12.31 0.95 -2.03
CA THR A 33 11.35 0.15 -2.80
C THR A 33 11.89 -0.39 -4.12
N LEU A 34 12.83 0.31 -4.76
CA LEU A 34 13.52 -0.16 -5.98
C LEU A 34 14.80 -0.97 -5.68
N ASN A 35 15.15 -1.16 -4.41
CA ASN A 35 16.31 -1.94 -3.99
C ASN A 35 15.86 -3.36 -3.57
N PRO A 36 16.14 -4.40 -4.39
CA PRO A 36 15.69 -5.76 -4.08
C PRO A 36 16.27 -6.31 -2.78
N ALA A 37 17.48 -5.89 -2.39
CA ALA A 37 18.09 -6.33 -1.13
C ALA A 37 17.37 -5.73 0.09
N TRP A 38 16.95 -4.48 0.00
CA TRP A 38 16.15 -3.84 1.04
C TRP A 38 14.75 -4.47 1.15
N MET A 39 14.07 -4.67 0.02
CA MET A 39 12.77 -5.33 -0.03
C MET A 39 12.84 -6.77 0.48
N GLY A 40 13.86 -7.53 0.08
CA GLY A 40 14.06 -8.91 0.51
C GLY A 40 14.40 -9.08 2.00
N ALA A 41 14.81 -8.02 2.69
CA ALA A 41 15.07 -8.02 4.12
C ALA A 41 13.81 -7.80 4.98
N ILE A 42 12.66 -7.49 4.37
CA ILE A 42 11.39 -7.32 5.08
C ILE A 42 10.84 -8.71 5.42
N ALA A 43 10.94 -9.11 6.69
CA ALA A 43 10.50 -10.41 7.15
C ALA A 43 9.00 -10.45 7.53
N ALA A 44 8.38 -9.29 7.77
CA ALA A 44 6.96 -9.21 8.10
C ALA A 44 6.09 -9.59 6.90
N PRO A 45 4.98 -10.31 7.10
CA PRO A 45 3.97 -10.51 6.07
C PRO A 45 3.43 -9.18 5.56
N VAL A 46 3.24 -9.06 4.26
CA VAL A 46 2.76 -7.84 3.60
C VAL A 46 1.48 -8.12 2.83
N LEU A 47 0.45 -7.33 3.07
CA LEU A 47 -0.75 -7.29 2.24
C LEU A 47 -0.71 -6.05 1.37
N ALA A 48 -0.74 -6.23 0.05
CA ALA A 48 -0.70 -5.15 -0.92
C ALA A 48 -2.01 -5.09 -1.72
N PHE A 49 -2.64 -3.92 -1.73
CA PHE A 49 -3.79 -3.63 -2.57
C PHE A 49 -3.36 -2.88 -3.83
N LEU A 50 -3.65 -3.43 -5.00
CA LEU A 50 -3.30 -2.80 -6.28
C LEU A 50 -4.56 -2.38 -7.04
N PRO A 51 -4.72 -1.08 -7.33
CA PRO A 51 -5.76 -0.59 -8.24
C PRO A 51 -5.47 -1.01 -9.67
N GLY A 52 -6.53 -1.30 -10.44
CA GLY A 52 -6.43 -1.70 -11.84
C GLY A 52 -6.46 -0.51 -12.80
N ASP A 53 -7.25 0.51 -12.49
CA ASP A 53 -7.32 1.77 -13.26
C ASP A 53 -6.32 2.81 -12.68
N GLU A 54 -5.04 2.41 -12.65
CA GLU A 54 -3.94 3.17 -12.07
C GLU A 54 -3.27 4.06 -13.13
N ASN A 55 -3.21 5.35 -12.86
CA ASN A 55 -2.63 6.34 -13.79
C ASN A 55 -1.55 7.23 -13.13
N ILE A 56 -1.26 7.05 -11.83
CA ILE A 56 -0.31 7.87 -11.07
C ILE A 56 1.02 7.17 -10.93
N VAL A 57 0.99 5.85 -10.67
CA VAL A 57 2.18 5.00 -10.58
C VAL A 57 2.11 3.88 -11.61
N ASP A 58 3.27 3.37 -12.05
CA ASP A 58 3.33 2.25 -12.98
C ASP A 58 2.91 0.94 -12.29
N PRO A 59 1.77 0.30 -12.68
CA PRO A 59 1.32 -0.94 -12.05
C PRO A 59 2.29 -2.10 -12.24
N ALA A 60 3.01 -2.12 -13.37
CA ALA A 60 4.00 -3.16 -13.66
C ALA A 60 5.24 -2.99 -12.77
N ALA A 61 5.68 -1.76 -12.52
CA ALA A 61 6.76 -1.47 -11.57
C ALA A 61 6.36 -1.85 -10.15
N SER A 62 5.13 -1.53 -9.73
CA SER A 62 4.59 -1.92 -8.42
C SER A 62 4.61 -3.44 -8.23
N ARG A 63 4.17 -4.21 -9.22
CA ARG A 63 4.20 -5.68 -9.16
C ARG A 63 5.63 -6.23 -9.09
N ARG A 64 6.56 -5.67 -9.89
CA ARG A 64 7.97 -6.09 -9.84
C ARG A 64 8.59 -5.84 -8.48
N MET A 65 8.30 -4.70 -7.89
CA MET A 65 8.77 -4.32 -6.55
C MET A 65 8.22 -5.28 -5.47
N LEU A 66 6.91 -5.53 -5.49
CA LEU A 66 6.26 -6.42 -4.52
C LEU A 66 6.75 -7.87 -4.65
N ALA A 67 7.14 -8.31 -5.86
CA ALA A 67 7.70 -9.64 -6.08
C ALA A 67 9.06 -9.86 -5.40
N ALA A 68 9.74 -8.82 -4.94
CA ALA A 68 10.99 -8.92 -4.17
C ALA A 68 10.75 -9.15 -2.67
N LEU A 69 9.51 -9.01 -2.18
CA LEU A 69 9.14 -9.31 -0.80
C LEU A 69 9.06 -10.81 -0.57
N PRO A 70 9.61 -11.34 0.54
CA PRO A 70 9.59 -12.78 0.86
C PRO A 70 8.17 -13.33 1.07
N ASP A 71 7.31 -12.54 1.71
CA ASP A 71 5.92 -12.90 2.02
C ASP A 71 5.00 -11.73 1.68
N CYS A 72 4.37 -11.79 0.49
CA CYS A 72 3.50 -10.73 0.00
C CYS A 72 2.22 -11.28 -0.64
N HIS A 73 1.09 -10.91 -0.05
CA HIS A 73 -0.24 -11.17 -0.61
C HIS A 73 -0.72 -9.96 -1.42
N ILE A 74 -0.98 -10.15 -2.71
CA ILE A 74 -1.41 -9.07 -3.60
C ILE A 74 -2.88 -9.25 -3.97
N ILE A 75 -3.70 -8.27 -3.63
CA ILE A 75 -5.12 -8.20 -3.99
C ILE A 75 -5.34 -7.11 -5.04
N GLY A 76 -5.82 -7.50 -6.22
CA GLY A 76 -6.14 -6.57 -7.31
C GLY A 76 -7.58 -6.07 -7.24
N PHE A 77 -7.77 -4.78 -7.56
CA PHE A 77 -9.07 -4.11 -7.68
C PHE A 77 -9.18 -3.52 -9.09
N ALA A 78 -9.69 -4.33 -10.04
CA ALA A 78 -9.66 -4.04 -11.48
C ALA A 78 -10.25 -2.67 -11.86
N ASP A 79 -11.36 -2.30 -11.23
CA ASP A 79 -12.11 -1.09 -11.56
C ASP A 79 -11.85 0.08 -10.57
N ALA A 80 -10.86 -0.08 -9.68
CA ALA A 80 -10.52 0.94 -8.69
C ALA A 80 -9.33 1.79 -9.14
N ARG A 81 -9.33 3.04 -8.69
CA ARG A 81 -8.28 4.04 -8.94
C ARG A 81 -7.27 4.09 -7.81
N HIS A 82 -6.27 4.96 -7.95
CA HIS A 82 -5.14 5.12 -7.04
C HIS A 82 -5.51 5.21 -5.55
N GLU A 83 -6.55 5.95 -5.22
CA GLU A 83 -7.01 6.14 -3.83
C GLU A 83 -8.16 5.18 -3.46
N LEU A 84 -7.84 3.93 -3.13
CA LEU A 84 -8.83 2.90 -2.77
C LEU A 84 -9.78 3.31 -1.63
N LEU A 85 -9.29 4.07 -0.64
CA LEU A 85 -10.11 4.60 0.46
C LEU A 85 -11.12 5.66 0.03
N SER A 86 -10.94 6.25 -1.15
CA SER A 86 -11.86 7.24 -1.75
C SER A 86 -12.84 6.62 -2.74
N GLU A 87 -12.74 5.32 -2.99
CA GLU A 87 -13.58 4.57 -3.92
C GLU A 87 -15.01 4.28 -3.39
N LEU A 88 -15.80 3.62 -4.22
CA LEU A 88 -17.15 3.21 -3.89
C LEU A 88 -17.18 2.30 -2.65
N GLN A 89 -18.32 2.29 -1.96
CA GLN A 89 -18.46 1.54 -0.71
C GLN A 89 -18.16 0.04 -0.88
N GLU A 90 -18.49 -0.53 -2.02
CA GLU A 90 -18.25 -1.95 -2.35
C GLU A 90 -16.76 -2.28 -2.39
N VAL A 91 -15.94 -1.40 -3.02
CA VAL A 91 -14.48 -1.54 -3.06
C VAL A 91 -13.89 -1.47 -1.66
N LYS A 92 -14.34 -0.51 -0.85
CA LYS A 92 -13.90 -0.37 0.54
C LYS A 92 -14.30 -1.57 1.40
N THR A 93 -15.50 -2.06 1.27
CA THR A 93 -15.96 -3.26 2.00
C THR A 93 -15.07 -4.45 1.69
N ARG A 94 -14.85 -4.74 0.40
CA ARG A 94 -13.96 -5.83 -0.01
C ARG A 94 -12.53 -5.64 0.50
N MET A 95 -12.00 -4.41 0.46
CA MET A 95 -10.65 -4.11 0.97
C MET A 95 -10.54 -4.39 2.47
N PHE A 96 -11.54 -4.01 3.27
CA PHE A 96 -11.54 -4.29 4.71
C PHE A 96 -11.78 -5.77 5.02
N ASP A 97 -12.58 -6.48 4.23
CA ASP A 97 -12.78 -7.92 4.39
C ASP A 97 -11.47 -8.69 4.15
N GLU A 98 -10.71 -8.34 3.11
CA GLU A 98 -9.39 -8.92 2.82
C GLU A 98 -8.37 -8.60 3.92
N LEU A 99 -8.39 -7.36 4.43
CA LEU A 99 -7.54 -6.95 5.56
C LEU A 99 -7.86 -7.76 6.82
N ASP A 100 -9.15 -7.92 7.15
CA ASP A 100 -9.59 -8.71 8.30
C ASP A 100 -9.19 -10.18 8.19
N GLN A 101 -9.26 -10.75 6.98
CA GLN A 101 -8.80 -12.11 6.75
C GLN A 101 -7.29 -12.24 6.96
N PHE A 102 -6.52 -11.31 6.41
CA PHE A 102 -5.06 -11.28 6.57
C PHE A 102 -4.66 -11.20 8.04
N LEU A 103 -5.25 -10.28 8.80
CA LEU A 103 -4.98 -10.12 10.23
C LEU A 103 -5.40 -11.33 11.07
N LYS A 104 -6.49 -12.03 10.71
CA LYS A 104 -6.90 -13.27 11.41
C LYS A 104 -5.96 -14.45 11.15
N LEU A 105 -5.34 -14.52 9.99
CA LEU A 105 -4.34 -15.53 9.68
C LEU A 105 -3.08 -15.32 10.51
N ASP A 106 -2.64 -14.09 10.67
CA ASP A 106 -1.49 -13.72 11.48
C ASP A 106 -1.68 -14.07 12.98
N HIS A 107 -2.86 -13.77 13.53
CA HIS A 107 -3.18 -14.11 14.92
C HIS A 107 -3.23 -15.61 15.21
N LYS A 108 -3.51 -16.46 14.23
CA LYS A 108 -3.51 -17.92 14.43
C LYS A 108 -2.11 -18.51 14.53
N THR A 109 -1.14 -17.91 13.88
CA THR A 109 0.25 -18.36 13.90
C THR A 109 0.91 -18.06 15.25
N ASP A 110 0.64 -16.89 15.81
CA ASP A 110 1.19 -16.49 17.13
C ASP A 110 0.58 -17.26 18.32
N PHE A 111 -0.69 -17.64 18.25
CA PHE A 111 -1.36 -18.34 19.33
C PHE A 111 -0.97 -19.82 19.44
N THR A 112 -0.60 -20.44 18.31
CA THR A 112 -0.22 -21.87 18.31
C THR A 112 1.21 -22.06 18.81
N SER A 113 2.13 -21.14 18.52
CA SER A 113 3.51 -21.19 19.01
C SER A 113 3.64 -20.90 20.52
N ALA A 114 2.69 -20.14 21.08
CA ALA A 114 2.66 -19.82 22.50
C ALA A 114 2.09 -20.95 23.37
N LEU A 115 1.39 -21.92 22.79
CA LEU A 115 0.78 -23.06 23.50
C LEU A 115 1.62 -24.34 23.45
N GLU A 116 2.66 -24.39 22.61
CA GLU A 116 3.56 -25.55 22.50
C GLU A 116 4.89 -25.36 23.25
N GLY A 117 5.00 -24.33 24.08
CA GLY A 117 6.19 -23.98 24.86
C GLY A 117 6.04 -24.16 26.36
N ASP A 118 5.57 -25.35 26.83
CA ASP A 118 5.69 -25.83 28.24
C ASP A 118 6.04 -27.32 28.27
#